data_dc1f81f63d8d6539ead83e0d3bdc2829
#
_entry.id   dc1f81f63d8d6539ead83e0d3bdc2829
#
_cell.length_a   1.000
_cell.length_b   1.000
_cell.length_c   1.000
_cell.angle_alpha   90.00
_cell.angle_beta   90.00
_cell.angle_gamma   90.00
#
_symmetry.space_group_name_H-M   'P 1'
#
loop_
_entity.id
_entity.type
_entity.pdbx_description
1 polymer ?
#
loop_
_entity_poly.entity_id
_entity_poly.type
_entity_poly.pdbx_seq_one_letter_code
_entity_poly.pdbx_strand_id
1 'polypeptide(L)'
;MKTKTVFLILFAVALGGLTISCDSQAKRQRQARALYERGVQLRAERHSEEAAECFLQAQPLAERGDDIALTANIKDNLGAMYNKHQLFEEALAMHRSAITDFKEINDSIGMMTAWRNCGRTTKSLELFAQTKAYYDSAFHVATLLMDTAMINDLYLEIGRDYYMEIGNYPKAIECVQRAMYGGLDGNDLDIANMTLGILYYYINKNDVAKVYLEQALRSDRAGVKMSVYQTLYGIALNEKNIKMAMKYEERFLEYMKLVEKENNNENILRIRAEYELKAQKSEMETLHRTKSFKLYLIIAVTLSVALVILLIVRKRISDNKIEMERFKSQVERDQNRIHELVSDMENLIRTNDELRRDHQTLSQKELLMTNKIMSRNKVFATAQGLSEHVTADSLNFNLSDDDWADFISLTDLVYDGFSQRLLSLYQKLGKWDVRICCLSKNGFSNQVISILLDTQTDSYYKRKTRIKQMKMNLVDDNRTFEEIVAAV
;
A
#
# COMPACT_ATOMS: atom_id res chain seq x y z
N MET A 1 -8.62 12.49 -65.29
CA MET A 1 -8.28 11.09 -64.80
C MET A 1 -7.28 11.02 -63.67
N LYS A 2 -6.28 11.94 -63.57
CA LYS A 2 -5.21 11.86 -62.54
C LYS A 2 -5.66 12.15 -61.08
N THR A 3 -6.70 12.95 -60.83
CA THR A 3 -7.18 13.29 -59.50
C THR A 3 -7.98 12.17 -58.84
N LYS A 4 -8.74 11.38 -59.62
CA LYS A 4 -9.49 10.22 -59.08
C LYS A 4 -8.57 9.08 -58.63
N THR A 5 -7.44 8.88 -59.32
CA THR A 5 -6.46 7.84 -58.96
C THR A 5 -5.72 8.18 -57.66
N VAL A 6 -5.41 9.45 -57.41
CA VAL A 6 -4.78 9.92 -56.16
C VAL A 6 -5.74 9.75 -54.97
N PHE A 7 -7.03 10.05 -55.20
CA PHE A 7 -8.05 9.89 -54.14
C PHE A 7 -8.30 8.40 -53.78
N LEU A 8 -8.28 7.50 -54.77
CA LEU A 8 -8.36 6.06 -54.57
C LEU A 8 -7.15 5.49 -53.82
N ILE A 9 -5.94 5.97 -54.10
CA ILE A 9 -4.74 5.55 -53.40
C ILE A 9 -4.74 6.06 -51.96
N LEU A 10 -5.13 7.32 -51.71
CA LEU A 10 -5.29 7.86 -50.35
C LEU A 10 -6.37 7.14 -49.55
N PHE A 11 -7.47 6.76 -50.19
CA PHE A 11 -8.54 6.00 -49.55
C PHE A 11 -8.14 4.54 -49.23
N ALA A 12 -7.38 3.89 -50.13
CA ALA A 12 -6.83 2.55 -49.91
C ALA A 12 -5.75 2.54 -48.78
N VAL A 13 -4.93 3.58 -48.70
CA VAL A 13 -3.96 3.75 -47.60
C VAL A 13 -4.62 4.02 -46.29
N ALA A 14 -5.70 4.82 -46.28
CA ALA A 14 -6.52 5.07 -45.05
C ALA A 14 -7.24 3.79 -44.57
N LEU A 15 -7.83 2.99 -45.50
CA LEU A 15 -8.45 1.69 -45.20
C LEU A 15 -7.42 0.66 -44.73
N GLY A 16 -6.25 0.59 -45.36
CA GLY A 16 -5.14 -0.28 -44.93
C GLY A 16 -4.60 0.10 -43.56
N GLY A 17 -4.53 1.40 -43.23
CA GLY A 17 -4.14 1.89 -41.92
C GLY A 17 -5.13 1.49 -40.82
N LEU A 18 -6.43 1.50 -41.08
CA LEU A 18 -7.48 1.10 -40.15
C LEU A 18 -7.46 -0.43 -39.87
N THR A 19 -7.24 -1.26 -40.87
CA THR A 19 -7.17 -2.73 -40.69
C THR A 19 -5.93 -3.16 -39.91
N ILE A 20 -4.78 -2.54 -40.17
CA ILE A 20 -3.53 -2.81 -39.42
C ILE A 20 -3.66 -2.35 -37.96
N SER A 21 -4.39 -1.27 -37.71
CA SER A 21 -4.64 -0.77 -36.35
C SER A 21 -5.54 -1.73 -35.55
N CYS A 22 -6.64 -2.22 -36.14
CA CYS A 22 -7.55 -3.19 -35.52
C CYS A 22 -6.88 -4.53 -35.20
N ASP A 23 -6.05 -5.05 -36.11
CA ASP A 23 -5.32 -6.31 -35.87
C ASP A 23 -4.29 -6.18 -34.76
N SER A 24 -3.63 -5.04 -34.67
CA SER A 24 -2.69 -4.73 -33.60
C SER A 24 -3.37 -4.54 -32.23
N GLN A 25 -4.59 -4.01 -32.19
CA GLN A 25 -5.39 -3.85 -30.97
C GLN A 25 -5.87 -5.21 -30.46
N ALA A 26 -6.49 -6.03 -31.32
CA ALA A 26 -6.94 -7.38 -30.96
C ALA A 26 -5.78 -8.26 -30.45
N LYS A 27 -4.58 -8.13 -31.05
CA LYS A 27 -3.38 -8.84 -30.60
C LYS A 27 -2.98 -8.40 -29.19
N ARG A 28 -2.97 -7.07 -28.92
CA ARG A 28 -2.65 -6.54 -27.58
C ARG A 28 -3.66 -7.03 -26.53
N GLN A 29 -4.95 -6.97 -26.83
CA GLN A 29 -6.00 -7.48 -25.92
C GLN A 29 -5.80 -8.96 -25.59
N ARG A 30 -5.53 -9.83 -26.60
CA ARG A 30 -5.23 -11.24 -26.37
C ARG A 30 -4.00 -11.46 -25.50
N GLN A 31 -2.94 -10.71 -25.73
CA GLN A 31 -1.71 -10.79 -24.93
C GLN A 31 -1.94 -10.31 -23.48
N ALA A 32 -2.65 -9.19 -23.31
CA ALA A 32 -3.02 -8.68 -21.99
C ALA A 32 -3.84 -9.72 -21.21
N ARG A 33 -4.84 -10.33 -21.85
CA ARG A 33 -5.69 -11.34 -21.22
C ARG A 33 -4.91 -12.59 -20.84
N ALA A 34 -4.05 -13.09 -21.71
CA ALA A 34 -3.21 -14.25 -21.40
C ALA A 34 -2.27 -13.99 -20.21
N LEU A 35 -1.66 -12.80 -20.15
CA LEU A 35 -0.83 -12.39 -19.01
C LEU A 35 -1.65 -12.25 -17.73
N TYR A 36 -2.84 -11.66 -17.82
CA TYR A 36 -3.75 -11.54 -16.69
C TYR A 36 -4.14 -12.90 -16.11
N GLU A 37 -4.61 -13.82 -16.98
CA GLU A 37 -4.99 -15.18 -16.58
C GLU A 37 -3.82 -15.94 -15.94
N ARG A 38 -2.63 -15.80 -16.52
CA ARG A 38 -1.41 -16.37 -15.94
C ARG A 38 -1.09 -15.76 -14.57
N GLY A 39 -1.22 -14.45 -14.42
CA GLY A 39 -1.03 -13.74 -13.14
C GLY A 39 -2.03 -14.20 -12.08
N VAL A 40 -3.30 -14.40 -12.44
CA VAL A 40 -4.34 -14.94 -11.53
C VAL A 40 -3.99 -16.38 -11.09
N GLN A 41 -3.55 -17.23 -12.01
CA GLN A 41 -3.11 -18.59 -11.70
C GLN A 41 -1.91 -18.58 -10.74
N LEU A 42 -0.86 -17.82 -11.04
CA LEU A 42 0.35 -17.70 -10.20
C LEU A 42 0.01 -17.17 -8.80
N ARG A 43 -0.92 -16.21 -8.71
CA ARG A 43 -1.40 -15.72 -7.42
C ARG A 43 -2.08 -16.82 -6.60
N ALA A 44 -2.90 -17.67 -7.24
CA ALA A 44 -3.54 -18.81 -6.58
C ALA A 44 -2.51 -19.86 -6.11
N GLU A 45 -1.44 -20.05 -6.87
CA GLU A 45 -0.30 -20.91 -6.54
C GLU A 45 0.67 -20.27 -5.50
N ARG A 46 0.38 -19.07 -5.01
CA ARG A 46 1.19 -18.26 -4.07
C ARG A 46 2.53 -17.77 -4.63
N HIS A 47 2.72 -17.77 -5.93
CA HIS A 47 3.86 -17.18 -6.65
C HIS A 47 3.64 -15.67 -6.83
N SER A 48 3.77 -14.91 -5.74
CA SER A 48 3.39 -13.49 -5.70
C SER A 48 4.22 -12.61 -6.64
N GLU A 49 5.51 -12.89 -6.76
CA GLU A 49 6.44 -12.09 -7.59
C GLU A 49 6.14 -12.24 -9.07
N GLU A 50 6.03 -13.48 -9.54
CA GLU A 50 5.71 -13.75 -10.95
C GLU A 50 4.30 -13.29 -11.31
N ALA A 51 3.35 -13.37 -10.36
CA ALA A 51 2.00 -12.83 -10.55
C ALA A 51 2.03 -11.30 -10.74
N ALA A 52 2.81 -10.58 -9.93
CA ALA A 52 2.97 -9.13 -10.04
C ALA A 52 3.61 -8.74 -11.39
N GLU A 53 4.63 -9.47 -11.84
CA GLU A 53 5.23 -9.26 -13.16
C GLU A 53 4.20 -9.42 -14.28
N CYS A 54 3.39 -10.48 -14.24
CA CYS A 54 2.34 -10.72 -15.22
C CYS A 54 1.33 -9.57 -15.25
N PHE A 55 0.85 -9.09 -14.10
CA PHE A 55 -0.10 -7.99 -14.03
C PHE A 55 0.50 -6.66 -14.51
N LEU A 56 1.74 -6.36 -14.13
CA LEU A 56 2.44 -5.16 -14.58
C LEU A 56 2.68 -5.17 -16.09
N GLN A 57 2.95 -6.33 -16.69
CA GLN A 57 3.09 -6.47 -18.14
C GLN A 57 1.73 -6.39 -18.86
N ALA A 58 0.66 -6.91 -18.24
CA ALA A 58 -0.69 -6.91 -18.81
C ALA A 58 -1.30 -5.50 -18.85
N GLN A 59 -1.07 -4.67 -17.82
CA GLN A 59 -1.71 -3.36 -17.65
C GLN A 59 -1.56 -2.46 -18.89
N PRO A 60 -0.35 -2.11 -19.37
CA PRO A 60 -0.21 -1.22 -20.51
C PRO A 60 -0.71 -1.82 -21.82
N LEU A 61 -0.79 -3.15 -21.92
CA LEU A 61 -1.37 -3.81 -23.08
C LEU A 61 -2.89 -3.71 -23.09
N ALA A 62 -3.53 -3.84 -21.91
CA ALA A 62 -4.97 -3.69 -21.75
C ALA A 62 -5.39 -2.22 -21.98
N GLU A 63 -4.70 -1.26 -21.39
CA GLU A 63 -4.93 0.18 -21.56
C GLU A 63 -4.80 0.59 -23.05
N ARG A 64 -3.75 0.16 -23.75
CA ARG A 64 -3.58 0.42 -25.19
C ARG A 64 -4.53 -0.38 -26.06
N GLY A 65 -5.14 -1.40 -25.53
CA GLY A 65 -6.15 -2.22 -26.16
C GLY A 65 -7.58 -1.70 -25.97
N ASP A 66 -7.76 -0.64 -25.17
CA ASP A 66 -9.05 -0.07 -24.77
C ASP A 66 -9.98 -1.10 -24.10
N ASP A 67 -9.40 -2.08 -23.39
CA ASP A 67 -10.16 -3.07 -22.60
C ASP A 67 -10.27 -2.59 -21.16
N ILE A 68 -11.25 -1.69 -20.91
CA ILE A 68 -11.48 -1.07 -19.60
C ILE A 68 -11.75 -2.12 -18.53
N ALA A 69 -12.55 -3.16 -18.85
CA ALA A 69 -12.88 -4.22 -17.90
C ALA A 69 -11.61 -5.00 -17.46
N LEU A 70 -10.78 -5.37 -18.42
CA LEU A 70 -9.52 -6.05 -18.12
C LEU A 70 -8.55 -5.14 -17.35
N THR A 71 -8.47 -3.87 -17.73
CA THR A 71 -7.64 -2.85 -17.05
C THR A 71 -8.06 -2.70 -15.60
N ALA A 72 -9.36 -2.59 -15.32
CA ALA A 72 -9.90 -2.49 -13.96
C ALA A 72 -9.55 -3.72 -13.12
N ASN A 73 -9.74 -4.92 -13.68
CA ASN A 73 -9.38 -6.17 -13.01
C ASN A 73 -7.88 -6.28 -12.72
N ILE A 74 -7.03 -5.87 -13.66
CA ILE A 74 -5.57 -5.85 -13.46
C ILE A 74 -5.19 -4.90 -12.33
N LYS A 75 -5.73 -3.67 -12.31
CA LYS A 75 -5.49 -2.67 -11.27
C LYS A 75 -5.90 -3.18 -9.90
N ASP A 76 -7.08 -3.80 -9.78
CA ASP A 76 -7.55 -4.37 -8.51
C ASP A 76 -6.66 -5.51 -8.02
N ASN A 77 -6.21 -6.38 -8.93
CA ASN A 77 -5.25 -7.44 -8.58
C ASN A 77 -3.88 -6.90 -8.17
N LEU A 78 -3.36 -5.86 -8.85
CA LEU A 78 -2.13 -5.17 -8.43
C LEU A 78 -2.30 -4.52 -7.06
N GLY A 79 -3.43 -3.87 -6.81
CA GLY A 79 -3.76 -3.34 -5.50
C GLY A 79 -3.73 -4.41 -4.41
N ALA A 80 -4.34 -5.57 -4.65
CA ALA A 80 -4.29 -6.70 -3.72
C ALA A 80 -2.86 -7.23 -3.49
N MET A 81 -2.03 -7.25 -4.53
CA MET A 81 -0.61 -7.60 -4.41
C MET A 81 0.15 -6.58 -3.56
N TYR A 82 0.00 -5.29 -3.85
CA TYR A 82 0.63 -4.22 -3.06
C TYR A 82 0.20 -4.26 -1.59
N ASN A 83 -1.09 -4.46 -1.33
CA ASN A 83 -1.61 -4.59 0.04
C ASN A 83 -0.96 -5.77 0.78
N LYS A 84 -0.82 -6.93 0.13
CA LYS A 84 -0.13 -8.10 0.70
C LYS A 84 1.32 -7.79 1.08
N HIS A 85 2.00 -6.94 0.31
CA HIS A 85 3.38 -6.54 0.52
C HIS A 85 3.52 -5.20 1.27
N GLN A 86 2.47 -4.79 1.99
CA GLN A 86 2.44 -3.61 2.88
C GLN A 86 2.70 -2.26 2.17
N LEU A 87 2.48 -2.20 0.86
CA LEU A 87 2.49 -0.98 0.04
C LEU A 87 1.08 -0.41 0.01
N PHE A 88 0.59 0.07 1.16
CA PHE A 88 -0.83 0.33 1.37
C PHE A 88 -1.33 1.55 0.60
N GLU A 89 -0.54 2.61 0.47
CA GLU A 89 -0.90 3.81 -0.29
C GLU A 89 -1.04 3.49 -1.78
N GLU A 90 -0.11 2.73 -2.32
CA GLU A 90 -0.14 2.28 -3.72
C GLU A 90 -1.31 1.31 -3.96
N ALA A 91 -1.55 0.40 -3.01
CA ALA A 91 -2.69 -0.50 -3.06
C ALA A 91 -4.00 0.28 -3.12
N LEU A 92 -4.17 1.28 -2.24
CA LEU A 92 -5.36 2.10 -2.21
C LEU A 92 -5.54 2.91 -3.50
N ALA A 93 -4.45 3.44 -4.07
CA ALA A 93 -4.49 4.15 -5.35
C ALA A 93 -4.95 3.23 -6.49
N MET A 94 -4.43 2.00 -6.55
CA MET A 94 -4.82 1.00 -7.56
C MET A 94 -6.30 0.60 -7.43
N HIS A 95 -6.77 0.27 -6.22
CA HIS A 95 -8.17 -0.08 -5.98
C HIS A 95 -9.13 1.07 -6.32
N ARG A 96 -8.80 2.33 -5.96
CA ARG A 96 -9.60 3.51 -6.32
C ARG A 96 -9.65 3.74 -7.82
N SER A 97 -8.52 3.53 -8.51
CA SER A 97 -8.48 3.60 -9.97
C SER A 97 -9.36 2.52 -10.61
N ALA A 98 -9.30 1.29 -10.09
CA ALA A 98 -10.16 0.20 -10.54
C ALA A 98 -11.66 0.50 -10.34
N ILE A 99 -12.06 1.11 -9.21
CA ILE A 99 -13.44 1.55 -8.97
C ILE A 99 -13.89 2.54 -10.04
N THR A 100 -13.02 3.48 -10.44
CA THR A 100 -13.34 4.46 -11.49
C THR A 100 -13.60 3.76 -12.82
N ASP A 101 -12.74 2.81 -13.20
CA ASP A 101 -12.86 2.04 -14.44
C ASP A 101 -14.12 1.15 -14.41
N PHE A 102 -14.39 0.43 -13.30
CA PHE A 102 -15.59 -0.38 -13.14
C PHE A 102 -16.88 0.46 -13.19
N LYS A 103 -16.84 1.68 -12.64
CA LYS A 103 -17.95 2.61 -12.71
C LYS A 103 -18.23 3.05 -14.15
N GLU A 104 -17.21 3.29 -14.95
CA GLU A 104 -17.33 3.68 -16.36
C GLU A 104 -18.08 2.62 -17.17
N ILE A 105 -17.83 1.33 -16.89
CA ILE A 105 -18.50 0.22 -17.57
C ILE A 105 -19.73 -0.31 -16.83
N ASN A 106 -20.17 0.35 -15.74
CA ASN A 106 -21.29 -0.07 -14.89
C ASN A 106 -21.15 -1.49 -14.32
N ASP A 107 -19.92 -1.95 -14.03
CA ASP A 107 -19.66 -3.23 -13.38
C ASP A 107 -19.82 -3.14 -11.87
N SER A 108 -21.03 -3.42 -11.39
CA SER A 108 -21.34 -3.38 -9.95
C SER A 108 -20.58 -4.43 -9.15
N ILE A 109 -20.29 -5.61 -9.75
CA ILE A 109 -19.55 -6.70 -9.08
C ILE A 109 -18.08 -6.30 -8.93
N GLY A 110 -17.48 -5.74 -9.99
CA GLY A 110 -16.13 -5.20 -9.93
C GLY A 110 -15.99 -4.07 -8.92
N MET A 111 -16.94 -3.10 -8.91
CA MET A 111 -16.97 -2.04 -7.90
C MET A 111 -17.06 -2.59 -6.48
N MET A 112 -17.96 -3.54 -6.22
CA MET A 112 -18.15 -4.18 -4.93
C MET A 112 -16.84 -4.82 -4.42
N THR A 113 -16.17 -5.58 -5.27
CA THR A 113 -14.90 -6.23 -4.95
C THR A 113 -13.80 -5.21 -4.65
N ALA A 114 -13.68 -4.17 -5.48
CA ALA A 114 -12.69 -3.12 -5.30
C ALA A 114 -12.96 -2.26 -4.04
N TRP A 115 -14.22 -1.96 -3.69
CA TRP A 115 -14.56 -1.33 -2.41
C TRP A 115 -14.18 -2.20 -1.22
N ARG A 116 -14.47 -3.50 -1.26
CA ARG A 116 -14.03 -4.44 -0.23
C ARG A 116 -12.51 -4.40 -0.05
N ASN A 117 -11.75 -4.39 -1.15
CA ASN A 117 -10.30 -4.31 -1.12
C ASN A 117 -9.79 -2.95 -0.61
N CYS A 118 -10.46 -1.83 -0.95
CA CYS A 118 -10.21 -0.52 -0.32
C CYS A 118 -10.42 -0.58 1.19
N GLY A 119 -11.47 -1.25 1.66
CA GLY A 119 -11.73 -1.42 3.10
C GLY A 119 -10.58 -2.13 3.81
N ARG A 120 -10.09 -3.24 3.24
CA ARG A 120 -8.93 -3.98 3.77
C ARG A 120 -7.66 -3.11 3.82
N THR A 121 -7.43 -2.34 2.76
CA THR A 121 -6.25 -1.48 2.66
C THR A 121 -6.32 -0.30 3.64
N THR A 122 -7.48 0.36 3.74
CA THR A 122 -7.66 1.48 4.67
C THR A 122 -7.61 1.05 6.14
N LYS A 123 -7.99 -0.19 6.44
CA LYS A 123 -7.76 -0.80 7.76
C LYS A 123 -6.27 -0.85 8.09
N SER A 124 -5.45 -1.30 7.14
CA SER A 124 -4.00 -1.37 7.34
C SER A 124 -3.34 0.01 7.47
N LEU A 125 -3.99 1.05 6.94
CA LEU A 125 -3.61 2.46 7.12
C LEU A 125 -4.25 3.09 8.37
N GLU A 126 -4.99 2.33 9.17
CA GLU A 126 -5.70 2.78 10.38
C GLU A 126 -6.75 3.88 10.10
N LEU A 127 -7.23 3.96 8.86
CA LEU A 127 -8.25 4.91 8.41
C LEU A 127 -9.67 4.33 8.65
N PHE A 128 -10.02 4.02 9.91
CA PHE A 128 -11.20 3.24 10.27
C PHE A 128 -12.53 3.82 9.78
N ALA A 129 -12.67 5.15 9.72
CA ALA A 129 -13.87 5.77 9.16
C ALA A 129 -14.02 5.47 7.65
N GLN A 130 -12.92 5.50 6.90
CA GLN A 130 -12.92 5.13 5.48
C GLN A 130 -13.11 3.63 5.30
N THR A 131 -12.49 2.81 6.15
CA THR A 131 -12.68 1.36 6.19
C THR A 131 -14.16 1.00 6.23
N LYS A 132 -14.87 1.60 7.21
CA LYS A 132 -16.33 1.40 7.36
C LYS A 132 -17.10 1.84 6.11
N ALA A 133 -16.82 3.03 5.59
CA ALA A 133 -17.51 3.56 4.42
C ALA A 133 -17.34 2.69 3.16
N TYR A 134 -16.13 2.15 2.94
CA TYR A 134 -15.88 1.25 1.83
C TYR A 134 -16.61 -0.09 1.99
N TYR A 135 -16.57 -0.68 3.19
CA TYR A 135 -17.32 -1.90 3.45
C TYR A 135 -18.83 -1.71 3.36
N ASP A 136 -19.37 -0.57 3.82
CA ASP A 136 -20.80 -0.25 3.67
C ASP A 136 -21.20 -0.14 2.20
N SER A 137 -20.33 0.44 1.36
CA SER A 137 -20.57 0.53 -0.09
C SER A 137 -20.60 -0.87 -0.74
N ALA A 138 -19.64 -1.72 -0.39
CA ALA A 138 -19.61 -3.10 -0.86
C ALA A 138 -20.83 -3.89 -0.36
N PHE A 139 -21.19 -3.74 0.91
CA PHE A 139 -22.30 -4.43 1.55
C PHE A 139 -23.65 -4.05 0.92
N HIS A 140 -23.83 -2.78 0.60
CA HIS A 140 -25.04 -2.31 -0.09
C HIS A 140 -25.23 -3.03 -1.44
N VAL A 141 -24.18 -3.10 -2.25
CA VAL A 141 -24.25 -3.78 -3.56
C VAL A 141 -24.41 -5.29 -3.39
N ALA A 142 -23.69 -5.92 -2.46
CA ALA A 142 -23.86 -7.34 -2.17
C ALA A 142 -25.32 -7.68 -1.77
N THR A 143 -25.94 -6.81 -0.97
CA THR A 143 -27.35 -6.97 -0.59
C THR A 143 -28.30 -6.84 -1.78
N LEU A 144 -28.07 -5.86 -2.67
CA LEU A 144 -28.88 -5.70 -3.90
C LEU A 144 -28.74 -6.88 -4.84
N LEU A 145 -27.56 -7.48 -4.92
CA LEU A 145 -27.30 -8.66 -5.76
C LEU A 145 -27.71 -9.97 -5.07
N MET A 146 -28.15 -9.94 -3.81
CA MET A 146 -28.41 -11.11 -2.97
C MET A 146 -27.21 -12.07 -2.90
N ASP A 147 -26.00 -11.52 -2.96
CA ASP A 147 -24.76 -12.29 -2.86
C ASP A 147 -24.48 -12.63 -1.39
N THR A 148 -25.03 -13.75 -0.94
CA THR A 148 -24.92 -14.19 0.46
C THR A 148 -23.49 -14.51 0.85
N ALA A 149 -22.65 -15.01 -0.04
CA ALA A 149 -21.25 -15.29 0.23
C ALA A 149 -20.51 -13.99 0.51
N MET A 150 -20.63 -12.98 -0.36
CA MET A 150 -20.03 -11.67 -0.16
C MET A 150 -20.56 -10.97 1.11
N ILE A 151 -21.87 -11.09 1.40
CA ILE A 151 -22.46 -10.54 2.63
C ILE A 151 -21.81 -11.15 3.88
N ASN A 152 -21.58 -12.47 3.90
CA ASN A 152 -20.94 -13.15 5.02
C ASN A 152 -19.47 -12.74 5.18
N ASP A 153 -18.74 -12.67 4.06
CA ASP A 153 -17.37 -12.15 4.04
C ASP A 153 -17.29 -10.73 4.61
N LEU A 154 -18.19 -9.85 4.18
CA LEU A 154 -18.23 -8.47 4.66
C LEU A 154 -18.61 -8.38 6.14
N TYR A 155 -19.50 -9.22 6.65
CA TYR A 155 -19.75 -9.30 8.10
C TYR A 155 -18.49 -9.68 8.86
N LEU A 156 -17.74 -10.68 8.39
CA LEU A 156 -16.46 -11.08 8.99
C LEU A 156 -15.46 -9.91 9.01
N GLU A 157 -15.30 -9.25 7.86
CA GLU A 157 -14.36 -8.15 7.69
C GLU A 157 -14.75 -6.91 8.49
N ILE A 158 -16.02 -6.50 8.48
CA ILE A 158 -16.50 -5.38 9.29
C ILE A 158 -16.32 -5.67 10.79
N GLY A 159 -16.58 -6.90 11.21
CA GLY A 159 -16.35 -7.33 12.60
C GLY A 159 -14.88 -7.21 12.99
N ARG A 160 -13.99 -7.78 12.18
CA ARG A 160 -12.55 -7.83 12.42
C ARG A 160 -11.86 -6.50 12.16
N ASP A 161 -12.11 -5.87 11.01
CA ASP A 161 -11.30 -4.77 10.50
C ASP A 161 -11.82 -3.38 10.94
N TYR A 162 -13.03 -3.34 11.49
CA TYR A 162 -13.61 -2.11 12.02
C TYR A 162 -14.01 -2.21 13.49
N TYR A 163 -15.00 -3.05 13.83
CA TYR A 163 -15.51 -3.07 15.21
C TYR A 163 -14.51 -3.56 16.25
N MET A 164 -13.65 -4.52 15.90
CA MET A 164 -12.57 -4.96 16.78
C MET A 164 -11.54 -3.87 17.00
N GLU A 165 -11.13 -3.18 15.93
CA GLU A 165 -10.10 -2.13 15.98
C GLU A 165 -10.56 -0.90 16.78
N ILE A 166 -11.83 -0.52 16.69
CA ILE A 166 -12.39 0.57 17.52
C ILE A 166 -12.77 0.14 18.93
N GLY A 167 -12.49 -1.11 19.33
CA GLY A 167 -12.77 -1.65 20.67
C GLY A 167 -14.22 -1.99 20.94
N ASN A 168 -15.10 -1.99 19.94
CA ASN A 168 -16.49 -2.42 20.09
C ASN A 168 -16.62 -3.95 19.96
N TYR A 169 -16.03 -4.66 20.91
CA TYR A 169 -15.95 -6.12 20.91
C TYR A 169 -17.30 -6.83 20.84
N PRO A 170 -18.36 -6.40 21.55
CA PRO A 170 -19.67 -7.05 21.45
C PRO A 170 -20.22 -7.03 20.03
N LYS A 171 -20.08 -5.89 19.34
CA LYS A 171 -20.56 -5.75 17.97
C LYS A 171 -19.68 -6.47 16.97
N ALA A 172 -18.36 -6.54 17.22
CA ALA A 172 -17.43 -7.36 16.48
C ALA A 172 -17.82 -8.84 16.55
N ILE A 173 -18.09 -9.35 17.75
CA ILE A 173 -18.53 -10.74 17.97
C ILE A 173 -19.84 -11.01 17.22
N GLU A 174 -20.84 -10.12 17.32
CA GLU A 174 -22.11 -10.27 16.61
C GLU A 174 -21.88 -10.40 15.10
N CYS A 175 -21.06 -9.53 14.52
CA CYS A 175 -20.77 -9.56 13.09
C CYS A 175 -20.08 -10.87 12.65
N VAL A 176 -19.05 -11.29 13.38
CA VAL A 176 -18.32 -12.52 13.05
C VAL A 176 -19.21 -13.76 13.22
N GLN A 177 -20.05 -13.81 14.26
CA GLN A 177 -21.01 -14.90 14.44
C GLN A 177 -22.05 -14.93 13.32
N ARG A 178 -22.54 -13.79 12.86
CA ARG A 178 -23.44 -13.71 11.71
C ARG A 178 -22.79 -14.27 10.44
N ALA A 179 -21.55 -13.91 10.21
CA ALA A 179 -20.79 -14.45 9.06
C ALA A 179 -20.68 -15.98 9.14
N MET A 180 -20.33 -16.52 10.30
CA MET A 180 -20.24 -17.98 10.52
C MET A 180 -21.58 -18.69 10.36
N TYR A 181 -22.65 -18.09 10.88
CA TYR A 181 -24.00 -18.64 10.75
C TYR A 181 -24.48 -18.65 9.30
N GLY A 182 -24.01 -17.68 8.50
CA GLY A 182 -24.27 -17.60 7.06
C GLY A 182 -23.54 -18.66 6.22
N GLY A 183 -22.64 -19.46 6.82
CA GLY A 183 -22.00 -20.60 6.16
C GLY A 183 -20.61 -20.26 5.59
N LEU A 184 -19.70 -19.76 6.42
CA LEU A 184 -18.28 -19.66 6.06
C LEU A 184 -17.64 -21.04 6.00
N ASP A 185 -16.72 -21.22 5.06
CA ASP A 185 -15.94 -22.45 4.88
C ASP A 185 -14.43 -22.16 4.75
N GLY A 186 -13.62 -23.21 4.78
CA GLY A 186 -12.20 -23.16 4.52
C GLY A 186 -11.46 -22.06 5.29
N ASN A 187 -10.74 -21.25 4.56
CA ASN A 187 -9.89 -20.20 5.14
C ASN A 187 -10.69 -19.10 5.90
N ASP A 188 -11.89 -18.78 5.46
CA ASP A 188 -12.68 -17.71 6.07
C ASP A 188 -13.27 -18.17 7.38
N LEU A 189 -13.62 -19.45 7.51
CA LEU A 189 -13.98 -20.06 8.79
C LEU A 189 -12.82 -20.05 9.79
N ASP A 190 -11.60 -20.35 9.33
CA ASP A 190 -10.41 -20.29 10.17
C ASP A 190 -10.14 -18.87 10.68
N ILE A 191 -10.28 -17.87 9.80
CA ILE A 191 -10.13 -16.45 10.16
C ILE A 191 -11.24 -16.05 11.16
N ALA A 192 -12.48 -16.49 10.96
CA ALA A 192 -13.58 -16.20 11.87
C ALA A 192 -13.34 -16.80 13.26
N ASN A 193 -12.89 -18.05 13.31
CA ASN A 193 -12.52 -18.71 14.56
C ASN A 193 -11.37 -17.96 15.27
N MET A 194 -10.30 -17.62 14.55
CA MET A 194 -9.20 -16.80 15.08
C MET A 194 -9.72 -15.48 15.64
N THR A 195 -10.55 -14.78 14.87
CA THR A 195 -11.10 -13.46 15.25
C THR A 195 -11.98 -13.57 16.51
N LEU A 196 -12.87 -14.56 16.59
CA LEU A 196 -13.67 -14.79 17.81
C LEU A 196 -12.78 -15.14 19.01
N GLY A 197 -11.76 -15.94 18.81
CA GLY A 197 -10.80 -16.25 19.86
C GLY A 197 -10.13 -15.00 20.43
N ILE A 198 -9.67 -14.11 19.55
CA ILE A 198 -9.08 -12.82 19.94
C ILE A 198 -10.12 -11.93 20.66
N LEU A 199 -11.33 -11.83 20.11
CA LEU A 199 -12.40 -11.02 20.69
C LEU A 199 -12.81 -11.50 22.08
N TYR A 200 -12.94 -12.82 22.26
CA TYR A 200 -13.26 -13.40 23.58
C TYR A 200 -12.12 -13.21 24.59
N TYR A 201 -10.88 -13.23 24.13
CA TYR A 201 -9.72 -12.87 24.96
C TYR A 201 -9.81 -11.42 25.44
N TYR A 202 -10.12 -10.46 24.56
CA TYR A 202 -10.25 -9.05 24.92
C TYR A 202 -11.38 -8.77 25.95
N ILE A 203 -12.42 -9.58 25.95
CA ILE A 203 -13.49 -9.49 26.97
C ILE A 203 -13.27 -10.45 28.14
N ASN A 204 -12.04 -10.95 28.34
CA ASN A 204 -11.62 -11.83 29.43
C ASN A 204 -12.39 -13.17 29.54
N LYS A 205 -12.94 -13.68 28.44
CA LYS A 205 -13.57 -15.00 28.37
C LYS A 205 -12.57 -16.04 27.84
N ASN A 206 -11.49 -16.26 28.58
CA ASN A 206 -10.34 -17.06 28.13
C ASN A 206 -10.72 -18.50 27.77
N ASP A 207 -11.63 -19.14 28.48
CA ASP A 207 -12.03 -20.53 28.18
C ASP A 207 -12.73 -20.61 26.82
N VAL A 208 -13.62 -19.65 26.51
CA VAL A 208 -14.30 -19.58 25.22
C VAL A 208 -13.29 -19.23 24.13
N ALA A 209 -12.38 -18.29 24.41
CA ALA A 209 -11.32 -17.91 23.48
C ALA A 209 -10.49 -19.11 23.04
N LYS A 210 -10.05 -19.96 23.99
CA LYS A 210 -9.25 -21.16 23.68
C LYS A 210 -9.96 -22.10 22.72
N VAL A 211 -11.26 -22.32 22.89
CA VAL A 211 -12.05 -23.22 22.01
C VAL A 211 -11.98 -22.73 20.55
N TYR A 212 -12.21 -21.43 20.32
CA TYR A 212 -12.14 -20.88 18.97
C TYR A 212 -10.70 -20.85 18.41
N LEU A 213 -9.71 -20.53 19.26
CA LEU A 213 -8.29 -20.53 18.86
C LEU A 213 -7.82 -21.93 18.46
N GLU A 214 -8.23 -22.97 19.18
CA GLU A 214 -7.92 -24.36 18.83
C GLU A 214 -8.51 -24.77 17.48
N GLN A 215 -9.74 -24.31 17.17
CA GLN A 215 -10.33 -24.54 15.87
C GLN A 215 -9.54 -23.83 14.76
N ALA A 216 -9.11 -22.59 15.00
CA ALA A 216 -8.33 -21.81 14.05
C ALA A 216 -6.92 -22.39 13.79
N LEU A 217 -6.34 -23.18 14.69
CA LEU A 217 -5.05 -23.87 14.49
C LEU A 217 -5.08 -24.91 13.37
N ARG A 218 -6.24 -25.32 12.89
CA ARG A 218 -6.38 -26.22 11.73
C ARG A 218 -5.99 -25.53 10.42
N SER A 219 -5.96 -24.21 10.40
CA SER A 219 -5.57 -23.43 9.24
C SER A 219 -4.16 -23.76 8.75
N ASP A 220 -3.96 -23.76 7.43
CA ASP A 220 -2.64 -23.89 6.81
C ASP A 220 -1.90 -22.54 6.70
N ARG A 221 -2.55 -21.42 7.08
CA ARG A 221 -2.02 -20.07 6.94
C ARG A 221 -1.12 -19.70 8.12
N ALA A 222 0.14 -19.37 7.83
CA ALA A 222 1.10 -18.93 8.84
C ALA A 222 0.61 -17.72 9.64
N GLY A 223 -0.03 -16.73 8.98
CA GLY A 223 -0.56 -15.54 9.65
C GLY A 223 -1.69 -15.83 10.65
N VAL A 224 -2.57 -16.81 10.35
CA VAL A 224 -3.60 -17.27 11.29
C VAL A 224 -2.95 -17.90 12.52
N LYS A 225 -2.04 -18.85 12.31
CA LYS A 225 -1.33 -19.54 13.41
C LYS A 225 -0.52 -18.57 14.25
N MET A 226 0.15 -17.60 13.63
CA MET A 226 0.87 -16.55 14.34
C MET A 226 -0.04 -15.79 15.31
N SER A 227 -1.19 -15.29 14.83
CA SER A 227 -2.15 -14.53 15.64
C SER A 227 -2.77 -15.39 16.74
N VAL A 228 -3.03 -16.67 16.45
CA VAL A 228 -3.53 -17.64 17.46
C VAL A 228 -2.53 -17.83 18.57
N TYR A 229 -1.26 -18.13 18.25
CA TYR A 229 -0.23 -18.35 19.27
C TYR A 229 0.08 -17.09 20.07
N GLN A 230 0.04 -15.92 19.46
CA GLN A 230 0.16 -14.64 20.15
C GLN A 230 -0.95 -14.46 21.19
N THR A 231 -2.19 -14.80 20.83
CA THR A 231 -3.33 -14.68 21.75
C THR A 231 -3.28 -15.74 22.87
N LEU A 232 -2.92 -16.99 22.54
CA LEU A 232 -2.73 -18.07 23.53
C LEU A 232 -1.58 -17.75 24.50
N TYR A 233 -0.52 -17.11 24.03
CA TYR A 233 0.55 -16.58 24.88
C TYR A 233 0.02 -15.58 25.90
N GLY A 234 -0.79 -14.59 25.44
CA GLY A 234 -1.42 -13.62 26.31
C GLY A 234 -2.36 -14.26 27.36
N ILE A 235 -3.15 -15.25 26.94
CA ILE A 235 -4.00 -16.02 27.85
C ILE A 235 -3.16 -16.75 28.91
N ALA A 236 -2.09 -17.43 28.49
CA ALA A 236 -1.23 -18.18 29.42
C ALA A 236 -0.54 -17.26 30.44
N LEU A 237 -0.15 -16.05 30.04
CA LEU A 237 0.37 -15.02 30.96
C LEU A 237 -0.69 -14.58 31.98
N ASN A 238 -1.91 -14.30 31.54
CA ASN A 238 -3.04 -13.94 32.42
C ASN A 238 -3.33 -15.04 33.45
N GLU A 239 -3.18 -16.30 33.04
CA GLU A 239 -3.37 -17.48 33.87
C GLU A 239 -2.13 -17.83 34.71
N LYS A 240 -1.06 -17.04 34.62
CA LYS A 240 0.24 -17.27 35.28
C LYS A 240 0.85 -18.64 34.96
N ASN A 241 0.53 -19.21 33.80
CA ASN A 241 1.06 -20.48 33.34
C ASN A 241 2.33 -20.23 32.50
N ILE A 242 3.44 -19.98 33.18
CA ILE A 242 4.72 -19.65 32.56
C ILE A 242 5.18 -20.71 31.55
N LYS A 243 4.99 -21.99 31.89
CA LYS A 243 5.40 -23.10 31.00
C LYS A 243 4.65 -23.05 29.66
N MET A 244 3.36 -22.79 29.68
CA MET A 244 2.56 -22.69 28.46
C MET A 244 2.85 -21.39 27.73
N ALA A 245 3.05 -20.29 28.46
CA ALA A 245 3.43 -19.02 27.86
C ALA A 245 4.72 -19.16 27.03
N MET A 246 5.79 -19.71 27.58
CA MET A 246 7.04 -19.95 26.83
C MET A 246 6.84 -20.83 25.59
N LYS A 247 6.01 -21.89 25.71
CA LYS A 247 5.69 -22.75 24.56
C LYS A 247 4.94 -22.00 23.44
N TYR A 248 4.01 -21.15 23.80
CA TYR A 248 3.23 -20.39 22.83
C TYR A 248 4.07 -19.25 22.20
N GLU A 249 4.95 -18.63 22.97
CA GLU A 249 5.90 -17.65 22.49
C GLU A 249 6.85 -18.24 21.43
N GLU A 250 7.40 -19.43 21.69
CA GLU A 250 8.25 -20.13 20.73
C GLU A 250 7.52 -20.35 19.40
N ARG A 251 6.27 -20.83 19.46
CA ARG A 251 5.44 -21.02 18.27
C ARG A 251 5.09 -19.72 17.57
N PHE A 252 4.75 -18.69 18.33
CA PHE A 252 4.52 -17.36 17.78
C PHE A 252 5.73 -16.86 16.99
N LEU A 253 6.93 -16.94 17.55
CA LEU A 253 8.18 -16.51 16.90
C LEU A 253 8.50 -17.34 15.64
N GLU A 254 8.20 -18.64 15.66
CA GLU A 254 8.33 -19.51 14.49
C GLU A 254 7.46 -19.02 13.34
N TYR A 255 6.15 -18.82 13.59
CA TYR A 255 5.22 -18.38 12.56
C TYR A 255 5.42 -16.92 12.16
N MET A 256 5.88 -16.06 13.06
CA MET A 256 6.26 -14.68 12.74
C MET A 256 7.36 -14.64 11.66
N LYS A 257 8.40 -15.46 11.78
CA LYS A 257 9.46 -15.57 10.77
C LYS A 257 8.93 -16.07 9.42
N LEU A 258 7.98 -16.99 9.44
CA LEU A 258 7.35 -17.48 8.21
C LEU A 258 6.54 -16.37 7.51
N VAL A 259 5.74 -15.61 8.27
CA VAL A 259 4.95 -14.47 7.75
C VAL A 259 5.88 -13.37 7.23
N GLU A 260 6.97 -13.06 7.93
CA GLU A 260 7.97 -12.10 7.49
C GLU A 260 8.60 -12.50 6.15
N LYS A 261 8.94 -13.77 6.01
CA LYS A 261 9.46 -14.34 4.76
C LYS A 261 8.43 -14.27 3.63
N GLU A 262 7.15 -14.57 3.92
CA GLU A 262 6.06 -14.47 2.93
C GLU A 262 5.76 -13.02 2.51
N ASN A 263 5.96 -12.06 3.39
CA ASN A 263 5.66 -10.65 3.20
C ASN A 263 6.89 -9.82 2.77
N ASN A 264 7.99 -10.46 2.39
CA ASN A 264 9.17 -9.72 1.94
C ASN A 264 8.80 -8.80 0.77
N ASN A 265 8.69 -7.50 1.06
CA ASN A 265 8.27 -6.47 0.12
C ASN A 265 9.42 -5.98 -0.78
N GLU A 266 10.67 -6.28 -0.41
CA GLU A 266 11.86 -5.84 -1.13
C GLU A 266 11.85 -6.34 -2.59
N ASN A 267 11.45 -7.58 -2.80
CA ASN A 267 11.33 -8.15 -4.14
C ASN A 267 10.23 -7.51 -4.98
N ILE A 268 9.07 -7.22 -4.40
CA ILE A 268 7.96 -6.55 -5.12
C ILE A 268 8.33 -5.10 -5.46
N LEU A 269 8.97 -4.38 -4.55
CA LEU A 269 9.49 -3.04 -4.82
C LEU A 269 10.52 -3.04 -5.94
N ARG A 270 11.42 -4.02 -5.94
CA ARG A 270 12.41 -4.21 -7.00
C ARG A 270 11.74 -4.51 -8.35
N ILE A 271 10.81 -5.46 -8.38
CA ILE A 271 10.07 -5.83 -9.59
C ILE A 271 9.32 -4.62 -10.15
N ARG A 272 8.64 -3.87 -9.28
CA ARG A 272 7.96 -2.63 -9.66
C ARG A 272 8.93 -1.61 -10.25
N ALA A 273 10.05 -1.34 -9.56
CA ALA A 273 11.05 -0.39 -10.01
C ALA A 273 11.69 -0.82 -11.35
N GLU A 274 12.01 -2.10 -11.50
CA GLU A 274 12.52 -2.66 -12.76
C GLU A 274 11.50 -2.53 -13.89
N TYR A 275 10.21 -2.76 -13.58
CA TYR A 275 9.14 -2.64 -14.56
C TYR A 275 8.90 -1.18 -14.96
N GLU A 276 8.81 -0.26 -13.99
CA GLU A 276 8.68 1.18 -14.25
C GLU A 276 9.86 1.68 -15.08
N LEU A 277 11.09 1.25 -14.76
CA LEU A 277 12.27 1.58 -15.54
C LEU A 277 12.21 1.01 -16.95
N LYS A 278 11.78 -0.25 -17.12
CA LYS A 278 11.57 -0.86 -18.45
C LYS A 278 10.47 -0.15 -19.23
N ALA A 279 9.36 0.21 -18.57
CA ALA A 279 8.26 0.95 -19.18
C ALA A 279 8.72 2.33 -19.64
N GLN A 280 9.41 3.09 -18.81
CA GLN A 280 10.00 4.38 -19.16
C GLN A 280 10.99 4.24 -20.31
N LYS A 281 11.86 3.23 -20.26
CA LYS A 281 12.82 2.96 -21.33
C LYS A 281 12.12 2.59 -22.64
N SER A 282 11.09 1.74 -22.59
CA SER A 282 10.31 1.37 -23.78
C SER A 282 9.50 2.55 -24.33
N GLU A 283 8.96 3.41 -23.47
CA GLU A 283 8.27 4.64 -23.86
C GLU A 283 9.23 5.63 -24.51
N MET A 284 10.43 5.78 -23.94
CA MET A 284 11.50 6.58 -24.51
C MET A 284 11.97 6.02 -25.86
N GLU A 285 12.12 4.70 -25.98
CA GLU A 285 12.45 4.04 -27.23
C GLU A 285 11.35 4.19 -28.29
N THR A 286 10.08 4.07 -27.89
CA THR A 286 8.94 4.29 -28.80
C THR A 286 8.78 5.76 -29.17
N LEU A 287 9.01 6.68 -28.24
CA LEU A 287 9.06 8.11 -28.50
C LEU A 287 10.23 8.45 -29.46
N HIS A 288 11.37 7.81 -29.24
CA HIS A 288 12.55 7.96 -30.10
C HIS A 288 12.29 7.36 -31.48
N ARG A 289 11.71 6.15 -31.57
CA ARG A 289 11.34 5.52 -32.85
C ARG A 289 10.29 6.34 -33.60
N THR A 290 9.26 6.86 -32.91
CA THR A 290 8.24 7.71 -33.55
C THR A 290 8.80 9.06 -33.97
N LYS A 291 9.72 9.66 -33.17
CA LYS A 291 10.45 10.88 -33.58
C LYS A 291 11.36 10.58 -34.79
N SER A 292 12.11 9.49 -34.73
CA SER A 292 12.95 9.06 -35.83
C SER A 292 12.12 8.71 -37.08
N PHE A 293 11.00 8.00 -36.92
CA PHE A 293 10.12 7.67 -38.04
C PHE A 293 9.48 8.93 -38.64
N LYS A 294 9.00 9.88 -37.84
CA LYS A 294 8.54 11.19 -38.30
C LYS A 294 9.66 11.96 -39.01
N LEU A 295 10.86 11.89 -38.45
CA LEU A 295 12.04 12.50 -39.09
C LEU A 295 12.37 11.81 -40.43
N TYR A 296 12.39 10.47 -40.48
CA TYR A 296 12.56 9.72 -41.73
C TYR A 296 11.45 9.99 -42.73
N LEU A 297 10.20 10.14 -42.26
CA LEU A 297 9.07 10.49 -43.13
C LEU A 297 9.20 11.92 -43.67
N ILE A 298 9.60 12.87 -42.81
CA ILE A 298 9.93 14.24 -43.23
C ILE A 298 11.10 14.23 -44.21
N ILE A 299 12.15 13.47 -43.95
CA ILE A 299 13.31 13.29 -44.83
C ILE A 299 12.89 12.62 -46.16
N ALA A 300 12.04 11.57 -46.09
CA ALA A 300 11.53 10.91 -47.29
C ALA A 300 10.61 11.82 -48.11
N VAL A 301 9.75 12.60 -47.47
CA VAL A 301 8.89 13.60 -48.12
C VAL A 301 9.73 14.75 -48.67
N THR A 302 10.74 15.24 -47.94
CA THR A 302 11.62 16.29 -48.40
C THR A 302 12.56 15.79 -49.53
N LEU A 303 13.01 14.52 -49.44
CA LEU A 303 13.77 13.90 -50.54
C LEU A 303 12.90 13.65 -51.77
N SER A 304 11.61 13.22 -51.60
CA SER A 304 10.70 13.07 -52.72
C SER A 304 10.31 14.41 -53.35
N VAL A 305 10.14 15.45 -52.52
CA VAL A 305 9.92 16.84 -53.00
C VAL A 305 11.20 17.37 -53.65
N ALA A 306 12.37 17.12 -53.06
CA ALA A 306 13.65 17.48 -53.64
C ALA A 306 13.91 16.75 -54.97
N LEU A 307 13.52 15.45 -55.05
CA LEU A 307 13.60 14.68 -56.30
C LEU A 307 12.66 15.22 -57.37
N VAL A 308 11.45 15.62 -56.99
CA VAL A 308 10.48 16.28 -57.89
C VAL A 308 11.03 17.65 -58.32
N ILE A 309 11.58 18.41 -57.39
CA ILE A 309 12.23 19.69 -57.68
C ILE A 309 13.48 19.46 -58.58
N LEU A 310 14.31 18.43 -58.30
CA LEU A 310 15.43 18.04 -59.15
C LEU A 310 14.96 17.59 -60.53
N LEU A 311 13.86 16.88 -60.66
CA LEU A 311 13.25 16.51 -61.93
C LEU A 311 12.69 17.73 -62.69
N ILE A 312 12.10 18.69 -61.94
CA ILE A 312 11.65 19.98 -62.47
C ILE A 312 12.85 20.87 -62.80
N VAL A 313 13.83 20.85 -61.91
CA VAL A 313 15.07 21.63 -62.08
C VAL A 313 16.03 21.01 -63.10
N ARG A 314 16.11 19.65 -63.22
CA ARG A 314 16.83 18.99 -64.33
C ARG A 314 16.25 19.35 -65.68
N LYS A 315 15.05 19.80 -65.70
CA LYS A 315 14.41 20.42 -66.88
C LYS A 315 14.76 21.92 -67.06
N ARG A 316 15.25 22.57 -65.97
CA ARG A 316 15.64 23.97 -65.90
C ARG A 316 17.15 24.19 -65.67
N ILE A 317 17.89 23.13 -65.30
CA ILE A 317 19.27 23.27 -64.86
C ILE A 317 20.23 22.85 -65.94
N SER A 318 20.76 23.82 -66.54
CA SER A 318 22.20 23.95 -66.73
C SER A 318 22.89 24.89 -65.72
N ASP A 319 22.15 25.52 -64.74
CA ASP A 319 22.75 26.73 -64.12
C ASP A 319 22.88 26.82 -62.58
N ASN A 320 22.58 25.83 -61.72
CA ASN A 320 22.72 26.08 -60.28
C ASN A 320 23.40 24.95 -59.47
N LYS A 321 24.73 24.90 -59.48
CA LYS A 321 25.54 24.09 -58.55
C LYS A 321 25.58 24.64 -57.11
N ILE A 322 25.27 25.91 -56.91
CA ILE A 322 25.49 26.59 -55.62
C ILE A 322 24.37 26.29 -54.58
N GLU A 323 23.15 26.01 -55.01
CA GLU A 323 22.06 25.67 -54.07
C GLU A 323 22.21 24.27 -53.48
N MET A 324 22.82 23.34 -54.17
CA MET A 324 23.06 21.96 -53.68
C MET A 324 24.03 21.89 -52.48
N GLU A 325 25.03 22.78 -52.42
CA GLU A 325 25.98 22.82 -51.30
C GLU A 325 25.37 23.39 -50.03
N ARG A 326 24.42 24.33 -50.14
CA ARG A 326 23.71 24.86 -49.00
C ARG A 326 22.79 23.83 -48.36
N PHE A 327 22.20 22.94 -49.15
CA PHE A 327 21.30 21.88 -48.63
C PHE A 327 22.09 20.79 -47.89
N LYS A 328 23.26 20.39 -48.38
CA LYS A 328 24.11 19.42 -47.67
C LYS A 328 24.57 19.93 -46.31
N SER A 329 24.91 21.20 -46.20
CA SER A 329 25.37 21.79 -44.94
C SER A 329 24.24 21.95 -43.87
N GLN A 330 22.98 21.89 -44.30
CA GLN A 330 21.84 21.97 -43.39
C GLN A 330 21.49 20.60 -42.80
N VAL A 331 21.53 19.56 -43.60
CA VAL A 331 21.32 18.18 -43.15
C VAL A 331 22.40 17.75 -42.13
N GLU A 332 23.65 18.18 -42.40
CA GLU A 332 24.76 17.89 -41.48
C GLU A 332 24.64 18.62 -40.13
N ARG A 333 24.11 19.86 -40.16
CA ARG A 333 23.79 20.60 -38.92
C ARG A 333 22.64 19.97 -38.13
N ASP A 334 21.62 19.45 -38.80
CA ASP A 334 20.49 18.79 -38.14
C ASP A 334 20.89 17.42 -37.55
N GLN A 335 21.77 16.68 -38.20
CA GLN A 335 22.34 15.45 -37.65
C GLN A 335 23.23 15.69 -36.42
N ASN A 336 24.03 16.75 -36.41
CA ASN A 336 24.82 17.12 -35.23
C ASN A 336 23.93 17.55 -34.06
N ARG A 337 22.81 18.21 -34.31
CA ARG A 337 21.85 18.64 -33.28
C ARG A 337 21.09 17.47 -32.67
N ILE A 338 20.80 16.44 -33.47
CA ILE A 338 20.19 15.19 -32.97
C ILE A 338 21.18 14.43 -32.05
N HIS A 339 22.47 14.44 -32.39
CA HIS A 339 23.51 13.79 -31.57
C HIS A 339 23.69 14.49 -30.22
N GLU A 340 23.56 15.81 -30.18
CA GLU A 340 23.60 16.62 -28.96
C GLU A 340 22.42 16.33 -28.03
N LEU A 341 21.21 16.24 -28.58
CA LEU A 341 19.96 15.92 -27.79
C LEU A 341 19.97 14.52 -27.21
N VAL A 342 20.57 13.54 -27.87
CA VAL A 342 20.72 12.17 -27.37
C VAL A 342 21.68 12.13 -26.17
N SER A 343 22.79 12.85 -26.25
CA SER A 343 23.80 12.94 -25.19
C SER A 343 23.24 13.62 -23.92
N ASP A 344 22.45 14.67 -24.09
CA ASP A 344 21.81 15.36 -22.96
C ASP A 344 20.78 14.48 -22.24
N MET A 345 20.08 13.63 -22.98
CA MET A 345 19.07 12.70 -22.42
C MET A 345 19.71 11.57 -21.61
N GLU A 346 20.85 11.04 -22.03
CA GLU A 346 21.62 10.06 -21.28
C GLU A 346 22.17 10.64 -19.96
N ASN A 347 22.58 11.90 -19.95
CA ASN A 347 23.04 12.58 -18.75
C ASN A 347 21.89 12.83 -17.73
N LEU A 348 20.68 13.14 -18.21
CA LEU A 348 19.50 13.33 -17.37
C LEU A 348 19.02 12.01 -16.69
N ILE A 349 19.13 10.90 -17.39
CA ILE A 349 18.82 9.56 -16.84
C ILE A 349 19.79 9.24 -15.70
N ARG A 350 21.08 9.50 -15.92
CA ARG A 350 22.13 9.21 -14.92
C ARG A 350 21.98 10.02 -13.63
N THR A 351 21.66 11.32 -13.76
CA THR A 351 21.42 12.19 -12.60
C THR A 351 20.16 11.82 -11.81
N ASN A 352 19.14 11.31 -12.47
CA ASN A 352 17.89 10.86 -11.80
C ASN A 352 18.12 9.58 -10.98
N ASP A 353 18.95 8.68 -11.47
CA ASP A 353 19.29 7.44 -10.75
C ASP A 353 20.20 7.71 -9.53
N GLU A 354 21.10 8.71 -9.60
CA GLU A 354 21.92 9.15 -8.46
C GLU A 354 21.05 9.79 -7.37
N LEU A 355 20.14 10.69 -7.72
CA LEU A 355 19.19 11.34 -6.79
C LEU A 355 18.29 10.34 -6.06
N ARG A 356 17.86 9.26 -6.72
CA ARG A 356 17.06 8.19 -6.10
C ARG A 356 17.84 7.41 -5.05
N ARG A 357 19.11 7.10 -5.31
CA ARG A 357 19.98 6.41 -4.35
C ARG A 357 20.26 7.27 -3.12
N ASP A 358 20.47 8.56 -3.31
CA ASP A 358 20.74 9.50 -2.22
C ASP A 358 19.53 9.67 -1.32
N HIS A 359 18.32 9.72 -1.87
CA HIS A 359 17.08 9.84 -1.10
C HIS A 359 16.83 8.58 -0.23
N GLN A 360 17.11 7.39 -0.75
CA GLN A 360 16.96 6.14 0.02
C GLN A 360 17.97 6.04 1.18
N THR A 361 19.21 6.48 0.95
CA THR A 361 20.24 6.47 2.00
C THR A 361 19.99 7.52 3.08
N LEU A 362 19.40 8.67 2.74
CA LEU A 362 19.05 9.71 3.71
C LEU A 362 17.93 9.25 4.64
N SER A 363 16.86 8.67 4.09
CA SER A 363 15.71 8.17 4.87
C SER A 363 16.11 7.07 5.87
N GLN A 364 17.00 6.15 5.47
CA GLN A 364 17.51 5.13 6.40
C GLN A 364 18.39 5.71 7.52
N LYS A 365 19.19 6.73 7.22
CA LYS A 365 20.00 7.41 8.22
C LYS A 365 19.17 8.18 9.22
N GLU A 366 18.10 8.85 8.79
CA GLU A 366 17.16 9.56 9.67
C GLU A 366 16.50 8.61 10.67
N LEU A 367 15.98 7.46 10.20
CA LEU A 367 15.35 6.47 11.07
C LEU A 367 16.31 5.90 12.11
N LEU A 368 17.55 5.59 11.69
CA LEU A 368 18.60 5.10 12.60
C LEU A 368 19.04 6.16 13.62
N MET A 369 19.13 7.42 13.22
CA MET A 369 19.46 8.51 14.13
C MET A 369 18.37 8.76 15.16
N THR A 370 17.11 8.77 14.74
CA THR A 370 15.96 8.95 15.63
C THR A 370 15.93 7.87 16.70
N ASN A 371 16.06 6.60 16.33
CA ASN A 371 16.12 5.48 17.30
C ASN A 371 17.32 5.58 18.25
N LYS A 372 18.48 6.01 17.76
CA LYS A 372 19.70 6.16 18.57
C LYS A 372 19.63 7.37 19.53
N ILE A 373 18.89 8.40 19.15
CA ILE A 373 18.65 9.57 20.00
C ILE A 373 17.67 9.20 21.11
N MET A 374 16.56 8.54 20.78
CA MET A 374 15.53 8.11 21.75
C MET A 374 16.12 7.16 22.80
N SER A 375 16.92 6.16 22.39
CA SER A 375 17.50 5.18 23.29
C SER A 375 18.52 5.74 24.31
N ARG A 376 19.01 6.95 24.11
CA ARG A 376 19.91 7.64 25.05
C ARG A 376 19.19 8.38 26.16
N ASN A 377 17.90 8.63 26.00
CA ASN A 377 17.12 9.28 27.03
C ASN A 377 16.85 8.32 28.19
N LYS A 378 17.09 8.78 29.43
CA LYS A 378 16.98 7.95 30.62
C LYS A 378 15.57 7.42 30.85
N VAL A 379 14.53 8.22 30.62
CA VAL A 379 13.12 7.79 30.76
C VAL A 379 12.78 6.76 29.70
N PHE A 380 13.17 6.98 28.45
CA PHE A 380 12.94 6.06 27.35
C PHE A 380 13.65 4.73 27.54
N ALA A 381 14.93 4.76 27.91
CA ALA A 381 15.72 3.56 28.18
C ALA A 381 15.16 2.75 29.36
N THR A 382 14.68 3.43 30.42
CA THR A 382 14.04 2.78 31.56
C THR A 382 12.71 2.15 31.17
N ALA A 383 11.89 2.83 30.37
CA ALA A 383 10.63 2.32 29.84
C ALA A 383 10.84 1.10 28.93
N GLN A 384 11.85 1.15 28.08
CA GLN A 384 12.23 0.04 27.20
C GLN A 384 12.72 -1.18 27.98
N GLY A 385 13.59 -0.97 28.98
CA GLY A 385 14.04 -2.06 29.84
C GLY A 385 12.92 -2.72 30.63
N LEU A 386 11.91 -1.95 31.08
CA LEU A 386 10.70 -2.49 31.70
C LEU A 386 9.80 -3.25 30.71
N SER A 387 9.81 -2.88 29.45
CA SER A 387 9.06 -3.59 28.41
C SER A 387 9.68 -4.95 28.08
N GLU A 388 11.00 -5.08 28.24
CA GLU A 388 11.76 -6.32 27.94
C GLU A 388 11.83 -7.29 29.14
N HIS A 389 11.78 -6.77 30.39
CA HIS A 389 11.92 -7.54 31.62
C HIS A 389 10.92 -7.11 32.69
N VAL A 390 9.70 -7.67 32.68
CA VAL A 390 8.69 -7.39 33.70
C VAL A 390 8.91 -8.26 34.95
N THR A 391 9.77 -7.80 35.87
CA THR A 391 9.75 -8.24 37.28
C THR A 391 9.79 -7.00 38.16
N ALA A 392 8.71 -6.78 38.89
CA ALA A 392 8.43 -5.55 39.65
C ALA A 392 9.22 -5.42 40.99
N ASP A 393 10.13 -6.32 41.30
CA ASP A 393 10.88 -6.28 42.55
C ASP A 393 12.27 -5.67 42.35
N SER A 394 12.45 -4.45 42.87
CA SER A 394 13.72 -3.78 43.14
C SER A 394 14.33 -2.78 42.14
N LEU A 395 13.57 -2.10 41.34
CA LEU A 395 14.16 -0.99 40.58
C LEU A 395 13.65 0.35 41.13
N ASN A 396 14.46 0.97 42.00
CA ASN A 396 14.26 2.36 42.47
C ASN A 396 14.62 3.29 41.30
N PHE A 397 13.63 3.64 40.48
CA PHE A 397 13.83 4.58 39.36
C PHE A 397 13.85 6.02 39.92
N ASN A 398 15.05 6.55 40.17
CA ASN A 398 15.19 7.94 40.52
C ASN A 398 15.21 8.79 39.23
N LEU A 399 14.02 9.02 38.66
CA LEU A 399 13.82 9.90 37.51
C LEU A 399 13.51 11.30 38.00
N SER A 400 14.43 12.23 37.77
CA SER A 400 14.27 13.63 38.13
C SER A 400 13.27 14.35 37.23
N ASP A 401 12.83 15.55 37.63
CA ASP A 401 12.01 16.40 36.76
C ASP A 401 12.75 16.81 35.48
N ASP A 402 14.07 16.91 35.52
CA ASP A 402 14.91 17.20 34.35
C ASP A 402 14.94 16.00 33.37
N ASP A 403 15.06 14.76 33.87
CA ASP A 403 14.97 13.55 33.01
C ASP A 403 13.65 13.52 32.25
N TRP A 404 12.55 13.93 32.89
CA TRP A 404 11.24 14.01 32.27
C TRP A 404 11.11 15.17 31.28
N ALA A 405 11.71 16.32 31.58
CA ALA A 405 11.74 17.46 30.66
C ALA A 405 12.49 17.10 29.37
N ASP A 406 13.64 16.43 29.51
CA ASP A 406 14.42 15.93 28.38
C ASP A 406 13.65 14.89 27.54
N PHE A 407 12.93 13.99 28.19
CA PHE A 407 12.10 13.02 27.49
C PHE A 407 10.95 13.67 26.71
N ILE A 408 10.27 14.65 27.31
CA ILE A 408 9.20 15.39 26.65
C ILE A 408 9.75 16.17 25.46
N SER A 409 10.88 16.88 25.65
CA SER A 409 11.55 17.63 24.58
C SER A 409 11.98 16.71 23.42
N LEU A 410 12.45 15.51 23.74
CA LEU A 410 12.82 14.52 22.74
C LEU A 410 11.61 13.94 22.03
N THR A 411 10.50 13.72 22.72
CA THR A 411 9.22 13.32 22.12
C THR A 411 8.70 14.41 21.18
N ASP A 412 8.87 15.68 21.55
CA ASP A 412 8.52 16.82 20.71
C ASP A 412 9.39 16.90 19.46
N LEU A 413 10.67 16.59 19.58
CA LEU A 413 11.59 16.55 18.43
C LEU A 413 11.20 15.43 17.43
N VAL A 414 10.84 14.26 17.94
CA VAL A 414 10.49 13.09 17.10
C VAL A 414 9.09 13.21 16.47
N TYR A 415 8.14 13.79 17.20
CA TYR A 415 6.74 13.90 16.80
C TYR A 415 6.30 15.36 16.59
N ASP A 416 7.18 16.18 16.08
CA ASP A 416 6.93 17.55 15.60
C ASP A 416 6.14 18.42 16.60
N GLY A 417 6.68 18.60 17.81
CA GLY A 417 6.07 19.41 18.85
C GLY A 417 4.82 18.79 19.50
N PHE A 418 4.78 17.49 19.62
CA PHE A 418 3.63 16.73 20.17
C PHE A 418 3.10 17.29 21.49
N SER A 419 3.96 17.53 22.50
CA SER A 419 3.52 18.00 23.81
C SER A 419 2.94 19.41 23.75
N GLN A 420 3.46 20.25 22.87
CA GLN A 420 2.96 21.61 22.64
C GLN A 420 1.59 21.58 21.98
N ARG A 421 1.40 20.76 20.95
CA ARG A 421 0.09 20.54 20.31
C ARG A 421 -0.91 19.98 21.30
N LEU A 422 -0.51 18.99 22.09
CA LEU A 422 -1.35 18.37 23.12
C LEU A 422 -1.84 19.41 24.13
N LEU A 423 -0.96 20.27 24.63
CA LEU A 423 -1.29 21.33 25.59
C LEU A 423 -2.12 22.45 24.98
N SER A 424 -1.95 22.76 23.68
CA SER A 424 -2.77 23.73 22.97
C SER A 424 -4.22 23.25 22.82
N LEU A 425 -4.41 21.93 22.57
CA LEU A 425 -5.73 21.32 22.48
C LEU A 425 -6.39 21.10 23.83
N TYR A 426 -5.61 20.76 24.87
CA TYR A 426 -6.11 20.36 26.19
C TYR A 426 -5.41 21.09 27.33
N GLN A 427 -5.74 22.36 27.52
CA GLN A 427 -5.09 23.28 28.45
C GLN A 427 -5.16 22.88 29.96
N LYS A 428 -6.04 21.94 30.33
CA LYS A 428 -6.20 21.47 31.72
C LYS A 428 -5.21 20.34 32.09
N LEU A 429 -4.39 19.88 31.17
CA LEU A 429 -3.40 18.84 31.45
C LEU A 429 -2.26 19.38 32.32
N GLY A 430 -1.96 18.65 33.39
CA GLY A 430 -0.80 18.95 34.25
C GLY A 430 0.43 18.16 33.83
N LYS A 431 1.59 18.47 34.45
CA LYS A 431 2.89 17.83 34.17
C LYS A 431 2.80 16.28 34.07
N TRP A 432 2.14 15.66 35.02
CA TRP A 432 1.97 14.21 35.08
C TRP A 432 1.11 13.65 33.95
N ASP A 433 0.14 14.40 33.51
CA ASP A 433 -0.74 13.97 32.42
C ASP A 433 -0.01 14.00 31.07
N VAL A 434 0.87 15.02 30.88
CA VAL A 434 1.74 15.12 29.70
C VAL A 434 2.74 13.96 29.66
N ARG A 435 3.34 13.57 30.81
CA ARG A 435 4.23 12.41 30.89
C ARG A 435 3.53 11.13 30.44
N ILE A 436 2.30 10.91 30.88
CA ILE A 436 1.46 9.77 30.47
C ILE A 436 1.22 9.81 28.96
N CYS A 437 0.86 10.96 28.42
CA CYS A 437 0.61 11.11 26.98
C CYS A 437 1.89 10.88 26.15
N CYS A 438 3.04 11.42 26.57
CA CYS A 438 4.31 11.20 25.88
C CYS A 438 4.75 9.73 25.89
N LEU A 439 4.60 9.04 27.01
CA LEU A 439 4.87 7.61 27.10
C LEU A 439 3.93 6.79 26.21
N SER A 440 2.64 7.12 26.21
CA SER A 440 1.64 6.48 25.33
C SER A 440 1.95 6.76 23.84
N LYS A 441 2.36 7.97 23.48
CA LYS A 441 2.76 8.35 22.11
C LYS A 441 3.96 7.55 21.62
N ASN A 442 4.90 7.24 22.52
CA ASN A 442 6.06 6.41 22.24
C ASN A 442 5.77 4.89 22.29
N GLY A 443 4.51 4.48 22.43
CA GLY A 443 4.07 3.10 22.32
C GLY A 443 4.30 2.24 23.56
N PHE A 444 4.60 2.81 24.73
CA PHE A 444 4.80 2.05 25.97
C PHE A 444 3.46 1.53 26.52
N SER A 445 3.49 0.30 27.03
CA SER A 445 2.29 -0.34 27.61
C SER A 445 1.83 0.34 28.90
N ASN A 446 0.56 0.25 29.21
CA ASN A 446 -0.03 0.80 30.43
C ASN A 446 0.65 0.30 31.70
N GLN A 447 1.13 -0.93 31.69
CA GLN A 447 1.86 -1.54 32.81
C GLN A 447 3.22 -0.86 33.00
N VAL A 448 3.98 -0.68 31.94
CA VAL A 448 5.26 0.04 31.94
C VAL A 448 5.07 1.48 32.43
N ILE A 449 4.04 2.16 31.93
CA ILE A 449 3.73 3.53 32.31
C ILE A 449 3.37 3.64 33.81
N SER A 450 2.57 2.70 34.33
CA SER A 450 2.19 2.70 35.77
C SER A 450 3.40 2.48 36.69
N ILE A 451 4.32 1.58 36.30
CA ILE A 451 5.56 1.31 37.04
C ILE A 451 6.48 2.54 37.02
N LEU A 452 6.72 3.12 35.85
CA LEU A 452 7.57 4.31 35.70
C LEU A 452 7.10 5.53 36.48
N LEU A 453 5.79 5.64 36.66
CA LEU A 453 5.17 6.74 37.42
C LEU A 453 4.96 6.41 38.88
N ASP A 454 5.47 5.29 39.38
CA ASP A 454 5.32 4.80 40.76
C ASP A 454 3.85 4.84 41.24
N THR A 455 2.95 4.31 40.38
CA THR A 455 1.52 4.31 40.68
C THR A 455 0.97 2.88 40.61
N GLN A 456 0.07 2.53 41.54
CA GLN A 456 -0.67 1.28 41.45
C GLN A 456 -1.51 1.27 40.16
N THR A 457 -1.56 0.13 39.49
CA THR A 457 -2.23 -0.05 38.19
C THR A 457 -3.67 0.47 38.19
N ASP A 458 -4.44 0.19 39.24
CA ASP A 458 -5.81 0.68 39.37
C ASP A 458 -5.89 2.23 39.50
N SER A 459 -4.93 2.82 40.21
CA SER A 459 -4.84 4.28 40.34
C SER A 459 -4.44 4.94 39.02
N TYR A 460 -3.58 4.27 38.27
CA TYR A 460 -3.20 4.70 36.91
C TYR A 460 -4.39 4.69 35.94
N TYR A 461 -5.18 3.60 35.91
CA TYR A 461 -6.39 3.53 35.04
C TYR A 461 -7.43 4.59 35.40
N LYS A 462 -7.69 4.80 36.71
CA LYS A 462 -8.57 5.87 37.17
C LYS A 462 -8.06 7.26 36.73
N ARG A 463 -6.75 7.47 36.79
CA ARG A 463 -6.13 8.72 36.35
C ARG A 463 -6.27 8.92 34.85
N LYS A 464 -6.03 7.89 34.05
CA LYS A 464 -6.18 7.91 32.60
C LYS A 464 -7.61 8.23 32.16
N THR A 465 -8.58 7.62 32.82
CA THR A 465 -10.02 7.93 32.62
C THR A 465 -10.30 9.39 32.98
N ARG A 466 -9.77 9.87 34.11
CA ARG A 466 -9.90 11.27 34.52
C ARG A 466 -9.26 12.25 33.54
N ILE A 467 -8.12 11.92 32.98
CA ILE A 467 -7.48 12.74 31.94
C ILE A 467 -8.40 12.86 30.74
N LYS A 468 -8.87 11.74 30.21
CA LYS A 468 -9.76 11.70 29.05
C LYS A 468 -11.05 12.47 29.29
N GLN A 469 -11.77 12.15 30.37
CA GLN A 469 -13.11 12.68 30.63
C GLN A 469 -13.11 14.11 31.17
N MET A 470 -12.26 14.42 32.16
CA MET A 470 -12.33 15.69 32.88
C MET A 470 -11.35 16.75 32.37
N LYS A 471 -10.20 16.33 31.87
CA LYS A 471 -9.15 17.28 31.42
C LYS A 471 -9.15 17.51 29.93
N MET A 472 -9.40 16.45 29.13
CA MET A 472 -9.58 16.56 27.69
C MET A 472 -11.02 16.82 27.28
N ASN A 473 -11.98 16.70 28.23
CA ASN A 473 -13.42 16.88 28.02
C ASN A 473 -14.01 15.97 26.94
N LEU A 474 -13.56 14.72 26.90
CA LEU A 474 -13.91 13.71 25.90
C LEU A 474 -14.75 12.58 26.54
N VAL A 475 -15.88 12.93 27.19
CA VAL A 475 -16.76 11.97 27.88
C VAL A 475 -17.45 11.04 26.89
N ASP A 476 -17.93 11.59 25.77
CA ASP A 476 -18.68 10.86 24.75
C ASP A 476 -17.81 10.36 23.58
N ASP A 477 -16.49 10.50 23.65
CA ASP A 477 -15.58 10.03 22.62
C ASP A 477 -15.33 8.52 22.79
N ASN A 478 -15.70 7.72 21.79
CA ASN A 478 -15.58 6.26 21.84
C ASN A 478 -14.15 5.74 21.62
N ARG A 479 -13.19 6.60 21.22
CA ARG A 479 -11.79 6.21 21.03
C ARG A 479 -11.14 5.89 22.37
N THR A 480 -10.18 4.98 22.34
CA THR A 480 -9.31 4.72 23.50
C THR A 480 -8.45 5.95 23.82
N PHE A 481 -7.89 5.98 25.02
CA PHE A 481 -6.98 7.05 25.38
C PHE A 481 -5.74 7.08 24.46
N GLU A 482 -5.23 5.91 24.09
CA GLU A 482 -4.10 5.73 23.20
C GLU A 482 -4.38 6.25 21.80
N GLU A 483 -5.55 5.96 21.26
CA GLU A 483 -5.96 6.47 19.94
C GLU A 483 -6.08 7.99 19.92
N ILE A 484 -6.58 8.59 21.01
CA ILE A 484 -6.65 10.04 21.16
C ILE A 484 -5.25 10.64 21.17
N VAL A 485 -4.36 10.07 21.99
CA VAL A 485 -2.96 10.52 22.09
C VAL A 485 -2.19 10.29 20.79
N ALA A 486 -2.45 9.20 20.08
CA ALA A 486 -1.83 8.94 18.79
C ALA A 486 -2.26 9.94 17.70
N ALA A 487 -3.49 10.45 17.78
CA ALA A 487 -4.05 11.40 16.82
C ALA A 487 -3.56 12.84 17.00
N VAL A 488 -2.99 13.20 18.16
CA VAL A 488 -2.32 14.48 18.42
C VAL A 488 -0.91 14.46 17.85
#